data_ca24a06234e0f463680cb44c2929d313
#
_entry.id   ca24a06234e0f463680cb44c2929d313
#
_cell.length_a   1.000
_cell.length_b   1.000
_cell.length_c   1.000
_cell.angle_alpha   90.00
_cell.angle_beta   90.00
_cell.angle_gamma   90.00
#
_symmetry.space_group_name_H-M   'P 1'
#
loop_
_entity.id
_entity.type
_entity.pdbx_description
1 polymer ?
#
loop_
_entity_poly.entity_id
_entity_poly.type
_entity_poly.pdbx_seq_one_letter_code
_entity_poly.pdbx_strand_id
1 'polypeptide(L)'
;MTKRLSSDTSAGGKIRFLLDGEIVELDDVDPTRTVLQFLREDLRRTGTKEGCAEGDCGACTVVLAELDGSGSGLLLKAVNSCIQFLPTLDGKELITVESLDRCGNGLHPVQQAMVDQHGSQCGFCTPGFVMSLFALYKSRSDPSRRDIDDALAGNLCRLSLIHI
;
A
#
# COMPACT_ATOMS: atom_id res chain seq x y z
N MET A 1 5.18 17.29 11.76
CA MET A 1 6.45 16.93 12.47
C MET A 1 7.30 16.12 11.52
N THR A 2 8.55 16.49 11.26
CA THR A 2 9.44 15.77 10.34
C THR A 2 10.17 14.68 11.11
N LYS A 3 9.92 13.40 10.77
CA LYS A 3 10.59 12.27 11.41
C LYS A 3 11.85 11.92 10.61
N ARG A 4 13.03 12.15 11.19
CA ARG A 4 14.31 11.71 10.60
C ARG A 4 14.66 10.33 11.15
N LEU A 5 14.92 9.40 10.27
CA LEU A 5 15.46 8.08 10.57
C LEU A 5 16.85 7.99 9.92
N SER A 6 17.90 7.82 10.73
CA SER A 6 19.27 7.62 10.24
C SER A 6 19.57 6.13 10.17
N SER A 7 20.01 5.62 9.02
CA SER A 7 20.62 4.31 8.89
C SER A 7 22.12 4.51 8.63
N ASP A 8 22.97 3.88 9.44
CA ASP A 8 24.42 3.83 9.22
C ASP A 8 24.74 2.89 8.05
N THR A 9 25.56 3.40 7.14
CA THR A 9 26.35 2.76 6.06
C THR A 9 25.76 2.78 4.63
N SER A 10 26.59 3.38 3.77
CA SER A 10 26.76 3.28 2.32
C SER A 10 26.05 4.34 1.47
N ALA A 11 26.66 4.65 0.34
CA ALA A 11 26.33 5.67 -0.68
C ALA A 11 24.87 5.62 -1.20
N GLY A 12 23.91 5.85 -0.31
CA GLY A 12 22.49 5.96 -0.60
C GLY A 12 22.06 7.40 -0.84
N GLY A 13 21.12 7.61 -1.77
CA GLY A 13 20.51 8.91 -2.03
C GLY A 13 19.57 9.35 -0.92
N LYS A 14 19.29 10.66 -0.87
CA LYS A 14 18.23 11.24 -0.04
C LYS A 14 16.90 11.12 -0.77
N ILE A 15 15.85 10.66 -0.08
CA ILE A 15 14.50 10.59 -0.61
C ILE A 15 13.50 11.29 0.31
N ARG A 16 12.43 11.82 -0.28
CA ARG A 16 11.32 12.47 0.41
C ARG A 16 9.99 11.98 -0.14
N PHE A 17 9.12 11.51 0.72
CA PHE A 17 7.78 11.06 0.35
C PHE A 17 6.76 11.36 1.46
N LEU A 18 5.48 11.25 1.14
CA LEU A 18 4.40 11.38 2.12
C LEU A 18 4.02 9.99 2.66
N LEU A 19 3.76 9.93 3.96
CA LEU A 19 3.16 8.79 4.63
C LEU A 19 2.18 9.30 5.69
N ASP A 20 0.90 8.97 5.57
CA ASP A 20 -0.16 9.46 6.47
C ASP A 20 -0.24 10.99 6.54
N GLY A 21 0.00 11.68 5.44
CA GLY A 21 -0.02 13.14 5.37
C GLY A 21 1.20 13.82 5.99
N GLU A 22 2.18 13.06 6.50
CA GLU A 22 3.44 13.58 7.02
C GLU A 22 4.59 13.35 6.02
N ILE A 23 5.50 14.33 5.93
CA ILE A 23 6.70 14.18 5.11
C ILE A 23 7.71 13.28 5.86
N VAL A 24 8.10 12.20 5.20
CA VAL A 24 9.20 11.33 5.62
C VAL A 24 10.43 11.68 4.79
N GLU A 25 11.53 11.96 5.46
CA GLU A 25 12.84 12.18 4.85
C GLU A 25 13.79 11.08 5.32
N LEU A 26 14.42 10.41 4.37
CA LEU A 26 15.41 9.37 4.62
C LEU A 26 16.70 9.77 3.93
N ASP A 27 17.79 9.75 4.69
CA ASP A 27 19.14 9.96 4.19
C ASP A 27 19.84 8.60 4.07
N ASP A 28 20.69 8.42 3.09
CA ASP A 28 21.52 7.22 2.90
C ASP A 28 20.71 5.90 2.76
N VAL A 29 19.71 5.93 1.86
CA VAL A 29 18.82 4.79 1.63
C VAL A 29 19.53 3.71 0.80
N ASP A 30 19.54 2.47 1.30
CA ASP A 30 19.97 1.32 0.52
C ASP A 30 19.07 1.17 -0.74
N PRO A 31 19.64 1.24 -1.96
CA PRO A 31 18.87 1.17 -3.19
C PRO A 31 18.10 -0.14 -3.38
N THR A 32 18.50 -1.21 -2.69
CA THR A 32 17.85 -2.53 -2.74
C THR A 32 16.83 -2.78 -1.64
N ARG A 33 16.73 -1.86 -0.66
CA ARG A 33 15.73 -1.97 0.41
C ARG A 33 14.33 -1.86 -0.15
N THR A 34 13.47 -2.79 0.22
CA THR A 34 12.07 -2.79 -0.23
C THR A 34 11.18 -1.94 0.67
N VAL A 35 10.07 -1.45 0.10
CA VAL A 35 9.03 -0.74 0.85
C VAL A 35 8.44 -1.63 1.96
N LEU A 36 8.30 -2.93 1.70
CA LEU A 36 7.81 -3.89 2.70
C LEU A 36 8.72 -3.97 3.92
N GLN A 37 10.03 -4.12 3.68
CA GLN A 37 11.02 -4.14 4.77
C GLN A 37 10.99 -2.85 5.59
N PHE A 38 10.97 -1.70 4.93
CA PHE A 38 10.86 -0.41 5.59
C PHE A 38 9.60 -0.32 6.47
N LEU A 39 8.44 -0.68 5.95
CA LEU A 39 7.20 -0.66 6.71
C LEU A 39 7.26 -1.58 7.94
N ARG A 40 7.70 -2.82 7.75
CA ARG A 40 7.61 -3.85 8.80
C ARG A 40 8.76 -3.80 9.81
N GLU A 41 9.98 -3.52 9.35
CA GLU A 41 11.18 -3.57 10.18
C GLU A 41 11.49 -2.21 10.84
N ASP A 42 11.46 -1.11 10.05
CA ASP A 42 11.83 0.21 10.55
C ASP A 42 10.64 0.92 11.24
N LEU A 43 9.47 0.88 10.63
CA LEU A 43 8.27 1.54 11.15
C LEU A 43 7.41 0.65 12.06
N ARG A 44 7.67 -0.66 12.08
CA ARG A 44 6.85 -1.66 12.80
C ARG A 44 5.38 -1.67 12.39
N ARG A 45 5.09 -1.26 11.16
CA ARG A 45 3.77 -1.32 10.54
C ARG A 45 3.54 -2.70 9.97
N THR A 46 2.92 -3.57 10.73
CA THR A 46 2.70 -4.98 10.37
C THR A 46 1.34 -5.26 9.74
N GLY A 47 0.52 -4.24 9.53
CA GLY A 47 -0.74 -4.33 8.78
C GLY A 47 -0.51 -4.82 7.35
N THR A 48 0.50 -4.29 6.66
CA THR A 48 0.98 -4.83 5.39
C THR A 48 1.69 -6.17 5.62
N LYS A 49 1.21 -7.25 4.98
CA LYS A 49 1.67 -8.62 5.24
C LYS A 49 2.77 -9.05 4.27
N GLU A 50 3.62 -9.96 4.74
CA GLU A 50 4.62 -10.62 3.91
C GLU A 50 4.19 -12.08 3.68
N GLY A 51 3.87 -12.42 2.43
CA GLY A 51 3.50 -13.77 2.04
C GLY A 51 4.60 -14.46 1.22
N CYS A 52 4.69 -14.14 -0.07
CA CYS A 52 5.67 -14.75 -0.99
C CYS A 52 7.02 -14.03 -1.04
N ALA A 53 7.06 -12.72 -0.74
CA ALA A 53 8.22 -11.84 -0.88
C ALA A 53 8.80 -11.73 -2.33
N GLU A 54 8.04 -12.13 -3.34
CA GLU A 54 8.46 -12.17 -4.75
C GLU A 54 7.48 -11.49 -5.72
N GLY A 55 6.48 -10.75 -5.19
CA GLY A 55 5.55 -9.97 -6.01
C GLY A 55 4.35 -10.73 -6.56
N ASP A 56 4.08 -11.95 -6.11
CA ASP A 56 3.04 -12.82 -6.68
C ASP A 56 1.71 -12.82 -5.90
N CYS A 57 1.76 -12.92 -4.56
CA CYS A 57 0.55 -13.20 -3.76
C CYS A 57 -0.30 -11.99 -3.40
N GLY A 58 0.18 -10.78 -3.55
CA GLY A 58 -0.53 -9.53 -3.23
C GLY A 58 -0.80 -9.26 -1.75
N ALA A 59 -0.33 -10.10 -0.81
CA ALA A 59 -0.53 -9.85 0.63
C ALA A 59 0.14 -8.55 1.11
N CYS A 60 1.17 -8.10 0.40
CA CYS A 60 1.95 -6.90 0.67
C CYS A 60 1.48 -5.66 -0.12
N THR A 61 0.32 -5.70 -0.77
CA THR A 61 -0.17 -4.58 -1.59
C THR A 61 -0.29 -3.30 -0.77
N VAL A 62 0.28 -2.23 -1.31
CA VAL A 62 0.15 -0.84 -0.85
C VAL A 62 -0.31 0.01 -2.04
N VAL A 63 -0.70 1.26 -1.79
CA VAL A 63 -1.03 2.19 -2.87
C VAL A 63 -0.01 3.31 -2.91
N LEU A 64 0.49 3.60 -4.09
CA LEU A 64 1.30 4.78 -4.38
C LEU A 64 0.41 5.82 -5.06
N ALA A 65 0.40 7.04 -4.52
CA ALA A 65 -0.20 8.18 -5.16
C ALA A 65 0.90 9.09 -5.71
N GLU A 66 0.76 9.47 -6.97
CA GLU A 66 1.65 10.39 -7.67
C GLU A 66 0.82 11.40 -8.46
N LEU A 67 1.37 12.57 -8.74
CA LEU A 67 0.71 13.53 -9.63
C LEU A 67 0.55 12.93 -11.02
N ASP A 68 -0.62 13.11 -11.61
CA ASP A 68 -0.82 12.75 -13.01
C ASP A 68 0.04 13.64 -13.94
N GLY A 69 0.12 13.25 -15.22
CA GLY A 69 0.90 14.01 -16.20
C GLY A 69 0.43 15.45 -16.43
N SER A 70 -0.77 15.83 -15.95
CA SER A 70 -1.30 17.20 -15.98
C SER A 70 -0.89 18.02 -14.75
N GLY A 71 -0.44 17.36 -13.68
CA GLY A 71 -0.12 17.96 -12.39
C GLY A 71 -1.33 18.45 -11.59
N SER A 72 -2.56 18.15 -12.04
CA SER A 72 -3.81 18.59 -11.39
C SER A 72 -4.60 17.46 -10.75
N GLY A 73 -4.26 16.20 -11.03
CA GLY A 73 -4.88 15.00 -10.48
C GLY A 73 -3.88 14.08 -9.80
N LEU A 74 -4.40 13.11 -9.07
CA LEU A 74 -3.61 12.04 -8.45
C LEU A 74 -3.86 10.73 -9.19
N LEU A 75 -2.79 10.05 -9.55
CA LEU A 75 -2.81 8.69 -10.06
C LEU A 75 -2.49 7.73 -8.92
N LEU A 76 -3.43 6.86 -8.58
CA LEU A 76 -3.27 5.86 -7.55
C LEU A 76 -2.98 4.50 -8.17
N LYS A 77 -1.90 3.87 -7.74
CA LYS A 77 -1.44 2.56 -8.23
C LYS A 77 -1.31 1.58 -7.07
N ALA A 78 -2.04 0.47 -7.13
CA ALA A 78 -1.80 -0.67 -6.24
C ALA A 78 -0.51 -1.39 -6.69
N VAL A 79 0.43 -1.58 -5.76
CA VAL A 79 1.74 -2.20 -6.04
C VAL A 79 2.13 -3.18 -4.94
N ASN A 80 2.92 -4.19 -5.29
CA ASN A 80 3.46 -5.15 -4.33
C ASN A 80 4.70 -4.57 -3.64
N SER A 81 4.58 -4.20 -2.37
CA SER A 81 5.65 -3.54 -1.62
C SER A 81 6.89 -4.42 -1.40
N CYS A 82 6.80 -5.74 -1.56
CA CYS A 82 7.94 -6.65 -1.43
C CYS A 82 8.95 -6.58 -2.60
N ILE A 83 8.51 -6.08 -3.76
CA ILE A 83 9.36 -5.87 -4.95
C ILE A 83 9.49 -4.39 -5.33
N GLN A 84 8.80 -3.51 -4.61
CA GLN A 84 8.91 -2.05 -4.78
C GLN A 84 10.10 -1.56 -3.95
N PHE A 85 11.13 -1.02 -4.62
CA PHE A 85 12.29 -0.48 -3.91
C PHE A 85 12.00 0.86 -3.26
N LEU A 86 12.51 1.06 -2.06
CA LEU A 86 12.26 2.25 -1.24
C LEU A 86 12.63 3.57 -1.93
N PRO A 87 13.74 3.69 -2.70
CA PRO A 87 14.07 4.92 -3.43
C PRO A 87 13.02 5.36 -4.45
N THR A 88 12.18 4.44 -4.94
CA THR A 88 11.13 4.77 -5.91
C THR A 88 9.96 5.54 -5.31
N LEU A 89 9.92 5.71 -3.98
CA LEU A 89 8.93 6.53 -3.29
C LEU A 89 9.20 8.02 -3.38
N ASP A 90 10.40 8.44 -3.82
CA ASP A 90 10.75 9.85 -3.88
C ASP A 90 9.70 10.66 -4.66
N GLY A 91 9.20 11.73 -4.04
CA GLY A 91 8.16 12.60 -4.60
C GLY A 91 6.73 12.01 -4.63
N LYS A 92 6.48 10.85 -4.00
CA LYS A 92 5.16 10.19 -4.00
C LYS A 92 4.54 10.15 -2.61
N GLU A 93 3.30 9.69 -2.54
CA GLU A 93 2.64 9.33 -1.29
C GLU A 93 2.50 7.82 -1.20
N LEU A 94 2.91 7.25 -0.07
CA LEU A 94 2.71 5.86 0.29
C LEU A 94 1.47 5.74 1.18
N ILE A 95 0.48 4.97 0.73
CA ILE A 95 -0.75 4.69 1.46
C ILE A 95 -0.79 3.21 1.81
N THR A 96 -0.95 2.91 3.09
CA THR A 96 -1.05 1.54 3.61
C THR A 96 -2.45 1.27 4.15
N VAL A 97 -2.75 0.01 4.45
CA VAL A 97 -4.03 -0.35 5.08
C VAL A 97 -4.25 0.37 6.42
N GLU A 98 -3.18 0.68 7.14
CA GLU A 98 -3.21 1.42 8.41
C GLU A 98 -3.44 2.92 8.20
N SER A 99 -3.11 3.44 7.00
CA SER A 99 -3.35 4.84 6.63
C SER A 99 -4.85 5.13 6.44
N LEU A 100 -5.63 4.13 6.06
CA LEU A 100 -7.06 4.30 5.75
C LEU A 100 -7.91 4.64 6.97
N ASP A 101 -7.53 4.17 8.16
CA ASP A 101 -8.21 4.46 9.42
C ASP A 101 -8.05 5.94 9.86
N ARG A 102 -7.04 6.63 9.34
CA ARG A 102 -6.74 8.03 9.69
C ARG A 102 -7.50 9.06 8.86
N CYS A 103 -8.20 8.62 7.81
CA CYS A 103 -8.89 9.52 6.87
C CYS A 103 -10.27 9.98 7.36
N GLY A 104 -10.70 9.67 8.59
CA GLY A 104 -12.01 10.07 9.11
C GLY A 104 -12.35 9.45 10.47
N ASN A 105 -13.59 9.64 10.91
CA ASN A 105 -14.09 9.08 12.17
C ASN A 105 -14.57 7.62 11.97
N GLY A 106 -13.68 6.69 11.62
CA GLY A 106 -14.02 5.28 11.45
C GLY A 106 -13.36 4.62 10.25
N LEU A 107 -13.76 3.39 9.96
CA LEU A 107 -13.22 2.61 8.86
C LEU A 107 -13.51 3.26 7.50
N HIS A 108 -12.57 3.19 6.58
CA HIS A 108 -12.80 3.56 5.19
C HIS A 108 -13.93 2.66 4.59
N PRO A 109 -14.78 3.17 3.66
CA PRO A 109 -15.90 2.39 3.10
C PRO A 109 -15.51 0.99 2.59
N VAL A 110 -14.34 0.83 2.01
CA VAL A 110 -13.82 -0.48 1.57
C VAL A 110 -13.54 -1.39 2.77
N GLN A 111 -12.98 -0.88 3.85
CA GLN A 111 -12.75 -1.66 5.07
C GLN A 111 -14.08 -2.03 5.73
N GLN A 112 -15.02 -1.08 5.79
CA GLN A 112 -16.36 -1.31 6.35
C GLN A 112 -17.11 -2.39 5.57
N ALA A 113 -17.06 -2.35 4.23
CA ALA A 113 -17.67 -3.36 3.38
C ALA A 113 -17.10 -4.77 3.66
N MET A 114 -15.79 -4.88 3.89
CA MET A 114 -15.17 -6.16 4.26
C MET A 114 -15.68 -6.69 5.60
N VAL A 115 -15.98 -5.81 6.55
CA VAL A 115 -16.59 -6.19 7.85
C VAL A 115 -18.04 -6.62 7.65
N ASP A 116 -18.85 -5.80 6.98
CA ASP A 116 -20.30 -6.00 6.81
C ASP A 116 -20.61 -7.27 6.01
N GLN A 117 -19.75 -7.59 5.04
CA GLN A 117 -19.90 -8.78 4.19
C GLN A 117 -19.14 -10.00 4.72
N HIS A 118 -18.57 -9.93 5.93
CA HIS A 118 -17.76 -11.00 6.51
C HIS A 118 -16.64 -11.48 5.57
N GLY A 119 -16.05 -10.56 4.81
CA GLY A 119 -15.09 -10.83 3.75
C GLY A 119 -13.70 -11.28 4.21
N SER A 120 -13.50 -11.53 5.50
CA SER A 120 -12.21 -11.94 6.06
C SER A 120 -12.37 -13.20 6.92
N GLN A 121 -11.45 -14.17 6.76
CA GLN A 121 -11.37 -15.36 7.62
C GLN A 121 -10.15 -15.25 8.55
N CYS A 122 -8.96 -15.72 8.14
CA CYS A 122 -7.75 -15.60 8.96
C CYS A 122 -7.13 -14.19 8.94
N GLY A 123 -7.57 -13.31 8.05
CA GLY A 123 -7.12 -11.91 7.95
C GLY A 123 -5.79 -11.67 7.24
N PHE A 124 -5.07 -12.73 6.82
CA PHE A 124 -3.72 -12.56 6.27
C PHE A 124 -3.71 -11.88 4.89
N CYS A 125 -4.57 -12.28 3.96
CA CYS A 125 -4.67 -11.66 2.63
C CYS A 125 -5.52 -10.37 2.63
N THR A 126 -6.35 -10.17 3.65
CA THR A 126 -7.32 -9.08 3.74
C THR A 126 -6.73 -7.69 3.49
N PRO A 127 -5.58 -7.30 4.08
CA PRO A 127 -4.98 -6.00 3.82
C PRO A 127 -4.67 -5.76 2.34
N GLY A 128 -4.17 -6.77 1.64
CA GLY A 128 -3.88 -6.68 0.22
C GLY A 128 -5.13 -6.44 -0.63
N PHE A 129 -6.20 -7.22 -0.38
CA PHE A 129 -7.50 -7.02 -1.05
C PHE A 129 -8.07 -5.63 -0.79
N VAL A 130 -8.03 -5.17 0.47
CA VAL A 130 -8.49 -3.82 0.84
C VAL A 130 -7.74 -2.75 0.06
N MET A 131 -6.41 -2.86 -0.08
CA MET A 131 -5.62 -1.85 -0.78
C MET A 131 -5.87 -1.85 -2.29
N SER A 132 -6.05 -3.02 -2.91
CA SER A 132 -6.42 -3.12 -4.33
C SER A 132 -7.81 -2.52 -4.58
N LEU A 133 -8.80 -2.85 -3.74
CA LEU A 133 -10.14 -2.26 -3.82
C LEU A 133 -10.14 -0.76 -3.52
N PHE A 134 -9.30 -0.28 -2.59
CA PHE A 134 -9.15 1.15 -2.32
C PHE A 134 -8.65 1.91 -3.57
N ALA A 135 -7.64 1.39 -4.25
CA ALA A 135 -7.13 2.00 -5.49
C ALA A 135 -8.24 2.07 -6.56
N LEU A 136 -9.01 0.99 -6.72
CA LEU A 136 -10.15 0.95 -7.63
C LEU A 136 -11.23 1.97 -7.24
N TYR A 137 -11.64 1.98 -5.98
CA TYR A 137 -12.65 2.90 -5.42
C TYR A 137 -12.31 4.37 -5.65
N LYS A 138 -11.03 4.73 -5.56
CA LYS A 138 -10.55 6.10 -5.79
C LYS A 138 -10.41 6.44 -7.28
N SER A 139 -10.20 5.46 -8.13
CA SER A 139 -9.98 5.68 -9.57
C SER A 139 -11.25 5.59 -10.42
N ARG A 140 -12.31 4.94 -9.92
CA ARG A 140 -13.56 4.72 -10.65
C ARG A 140 -14.79 4.92 -9.77
N SER A 141 -15.75 5.71 -10.24
CA SER A 141 -17.03 5.95 -9.56
C SER A 141 -18.04 4.81 -9.73
N ASP A 142 -17.96 4.07 -10.83
CA ASP A 142 -18.88 2.97 -11.17
C ASP A 142 -18.09 1.83 -11.83
N PRO A 143 -17.35 1.02 -11.03
CA PRO A 143 -16.57 -0.07 -11.56
C PRO A 143 -17.47 -1.23 -12.02
N SER A 144 -17.23 -1.73 -13.22
CA SER A 144 -17.86 -2.96 -13.72
C SER A 144 -17.31 -4.18 -12.95
N ARG A 145 -18.02 -5.31 -13.05
CA ARG A 145 -17.52 -6.59 -12.50
C ARG A 145 -16.12 -6.93 -13.02
N ARG A 146 -15.87 -6.70 -14.30
CA ARG A 146 -14.56 -6.92 -14.89
C ARG A 146 -13.47 -6.03 -14.28
N ASP A 147 -13.77 -4.76 -14.02
CA ASP A 147 -12.82 -3.86 -13.36
C ASP A 147 -12.44 -4.35 -11.95
N ILE A 148 -13.41 -4.93 -11.23
CA ILE A 148 -13.18 -5.52 -9.92
C ILE A 148 -12.29 -6.77 -10.03
N ASP A 149 -12.62 -7.67 -10.95
CA ASP A 149 -11.85 -8.89 -11.18
C ASP A 149 -10.40 -8.57 -11.60
N ASP A 150 -10.22 -7.61 -12.49
CA ASP A 150 -8.89 -7.13 -12.93
C ASP A 150 -8.11 -6.48 -11.78
N ALA A 151 -8.77 -5.66 -10.95
CA ALA A 151 -8.12 -5.03 -9.79
C ALA A 151 -7.67 -6.04 -8.73
N LEU A 152 -8.37 -7.16 -8.60
CA LEU A 152 -8.07 -8.21 -7.62
C LEU A 152 -7.21 -9.34 -8.17
N ALA A 153 -6.92 -9.37 -9.47
CA ALA A 153 -6.19 -10.46 -10.12
C ALA A 153 -4.80 -10.74 -9.51
N GLY A 154 -4.17 -9.71 -8.90
CA GLY A 154 -2.89 -9.83 -8.21
C GLY A 154 -2.97 -10.22 -6.73
N ASN A 155 -4.17 -10.51 -6.20
CA ASN A 155 -4.37 -10.85 -4.80
C ASN A 155 -4.82 -12.30 -4.63
N LEU A 156 -4.01 -13.13 -3.95
CA LEU A 156 -4.30 -14.54 -3.74
C LEU A 156 -4.84 -14.79 -2.33
N CYS A 157 -5.94 -15.56 -2.24
CA CYS A 157 -6.46 -16.06 -0.99
C CYS A 157 -6.51 -17.60 -1.00
N ARG A 158 -5.81 -18.23 -0.06
CA ARG A 158 -5.79 -19.69 0.06
C ARG A 158 -7.09 -20.26 0.63
N LEU A 159 -7.88 -19.47 1.38
CA LEU A 159 -9.03 -19.94 2.13
C LEU A 159 -10.38 -19.73 1.43
N SER A 160 -10.57 -18.71 0.62
CA SER A 160 -11.79 -18.51 -0.20
C SER A 160 -12.35 -17.09 -0.33
N LEU A 161 -11.58 -16.04 -0.10
CA LEU A 161 -12.06 -14.67 -0.39
C LEU A 161 -12.45 -14.46 -1.87
N ILE A 162 -12.05 -15.37 -2.73
CA ILE A 162 -12.34 -15.35 -4.17
C ILE A 162 -13.84 -15.49 -4.51
N HIS A 163 -14.69 -15.81 -3.53
CA HIS A 163 -16.13 -16.02 -3.73
C HIS A 163 -17.00 -14.85 -3.24
N ILE A 164 -16.40 -13.71 -2.89
CA ILE A 164 -17.11 -12.52 -2.42
C ILE A 164 -17.59 -11.67 -3.59
#